data_e3ac73934fff843e53cac90909fca24d
#
_entry.id   e3ac73934fff843e53cac90909fca24d
#
_cell.length_a   1.000
_cell.length_b   1.000
_cell.length_c   1.000
_cell.angle_alpha   90.00
_cell.angle_beta   90.00
_cell.angle_gamma   90.00
#
_symmetry.space_group_name_H-M   'P 1'
#
loop_
_entity.id
_entity.type
_entity.pdbx_description
1 polymer ?
#
loop_
_entity_poly.entity_id
_entity_poly.type
_entity_poly.pdbx_seq_one_letter_code
_entity_poly.pdbx_strand_id
1 'polypeptide(L)'
;MTINRTIKRIIKMIIIGIVAMSVIIFCGVAIAHMVVFSRADYDQYDSDYNLVYDDIDKEKYPREQLIVQSGENDISAFLYMVQDAKGLIVVAPGHRDANDIKLYEIRYFVDAGYSVVCLDYTGCYTSSGNSMKGYSQSVYDIDALLDYIEADERFENMPICLFGHSMGAYAVCAELQFDHDIAKVVAASGFDTPEEQWQYSIKRYTGIFYPIIKPFNSLFIDLKYGDDKDLSAVDGINSVLIPVLVISAEEDLFYGGKSPIYDRQNVIMNPNCTFVLMDEENHNGHYDYFLTDAALEYAADNPIPPIDKELYREHDVHVMDMIIEFFDS
;
A
#
# COMPACT_ATOMS: atom_id res chain seq x y z
N MET A 1 -55.31 -26.36 -18.47
CA MET A 1 -55.04 -25.84 -17.11
C MET A 1 -53.82 -26.44 -16.45
N THR A 2 -53.45 -27.67 -16.69
CA THR A 2 -52.37 -28.44 -16.07
C THR A 2 -50.96 -27.93 -16.50
N ILE A 3 -50.77 -27.58 -17.78
CA ILE A 3 -49.51 -27.04 -18.34
C ILE A 3 -49.11 -25.75 -17.65
N ASN A 4 -50.06 -24.87 -17.35
CA ASN A 4 -49.78 -23.60 -16.69
C ASN A 4 -49.25 -23.75 -15.25
N ARG A 5 -49.68 -24.79 -14.51
CA ARG A 5 -49.18 -25.07 -13.14
C ARG A 5 -47.77 -25.63 -13.16
N THR A 6 -47.44 -26.49 -14.11
CA THR A 6 -46.10 -27.08 -14.27
C THR A 6 -45.10 -26.00 -14.67
N ILE A 7 -45.42 -25.15 -15.62
CA ILE A 7 -44.60 -24.01 -16.04
C ILE A 7 -44.32 -23.07 -14.86
N LYS A 8 -45.35 -22.70 -14.09
CA LYS A 8 -45.17 -21.86 -12.87
C LYS A 8 -44.26 -22.50 -11.83
N ARG A 9 -44.31 -23.83 -11.65
CA ARG A 9 -43.40 -24.54 -10.74
C ARG A 9 -41.96 -24.52 -11.24
N ILE A 10 -41.76 -24.74 -12.54
CA ILE A 10 -40.42 -24.68 -13.15
C ILE A 10 -39.83 -23.27 -13.02
N ILE A 11 -40.60 -22.24 -13.37
CA ILE A 11 -40.15 -20.83 -13.20
C ILE A 11 -39.80 -20.55 -11.77
N LYS A 12 -40.63 -20.98 -10.80
CA LYS A 12 -40.33 -20.78 -9.35
C LYS A 12 -39.05 -21.49 -8.95
N MET A 13 -38.79 -22.71 -9.40
CA MET A 13 -37.55 -23.44 -9.11
C MET A 13 -36.32 -22.74 -9.71
N ILE A 14 -36.43 -22.23 -10.96
CA ILE A 14 -35.37 -21.46 -11.62
C ILE A 14 -35.05 -20.18 -10.83
N ILE A 15 -36.10 -19.42 -10.42
CA ILE A 15 -35.91 -18.21 -9.60
C ILE A 15 -35.22 -18.55 -8.27
N ILE A 16 -35.68 -19.60 -7.59
CA ILE A 16 -35.05 -20.04 -6.33
C ILE A 16 -33.59 -20.40 -6.57
N GLY A 17 -33.28 -21.11 -7.66
CA GLY A 17 -31.90 -21.47 -8.03
C GLY A 17 -31.03 -20.24 -8.29
N ILE A 18 -31.56 -19.25 -9.02
CA ILE A 18 -30.85 -17.98 -9.27
C ILE A 18 -30.60 -17.23 -7.97
N VAL A 19 -31.59 -17.09 -7.11
CA VAL A 19 -31.45 -16.41 -5.80
C VAL A 19 -30.42 -17.13 -4.93
N ALA A 20 -30.50 -18.47 -4.85
CA ALA A 20 -29.52 -19.24 -4.08
C ALA A 20 -28.07 -19.05 -4.60
N MET A 21 -27.90 -19.10 -5.93
CA MET A 21 -26.60 -18.86 -6.56
C MET A 21 -26.09 -17.44 -6.28
N SER A 22 -26.96 -16.43 -6.40
CA SER A 22 -26.63 -15.03 -6.09
C SER A 22 -26.12 -14.87 -4.65
N VAL A 23 -26.80 -15.50 -3.68
CA VAL A 23 -26.38 -15.49 -2.28
C VAL A 23 -25.01 -16.17 -2.10
N ILE A 24 -24.81 -17.31 -2.75
CA ILE A 24 -23.52 -18.03 -2.70
C ILE A 24 -22.38 -17.15 -3.24
N ILE A 25 -22.58 -16.51 -4.38
CA ILE A 25 -21.56 -15.63 -4.98
C ILE A 25 -21.27 -14.44 -4.06
N PHE A 26 -22.30 -13.76 -3.54
CA PHE A 26 -22.14 -12.65 -2.61
C PHE A 26 -21.39 -13.05 -1.33
N CYS A 27 -21.75 -14.17 -0.73
CA CYS A 27 -21.03 -14.72 0.43
C CYS A 27 -19.57 -15.06 0.06
N GLY A 28 -19.33 -15.62 -1.12
CA GLY A 28 -17.96 -15.89 -1.62
C GLY A 28 -17.12 -14.63 -1.71
N VAL A 29 -17.66 -13.54 -2.24
CA VAL A 29 -17.00 -12.22 -2.28
C VAL A 29 -16.71 -11.71 -0.88
N ALA A 30 -17.68 -11.78 0.03
CA ALA A 30 -17.50 -11.33 1.41
C ALA A 30 -16.40 -12.14 2.14
N ILE A 31 -16.36 -13.46 1.93
CA ILE A 31 -15.32 -14.33 2.51
C ILE A 31 -13.94 -13.99 1.92
N ALA A 32 -13.84 -13.82 0.60
CA ALA A 32 -12.59 -13.43 -0.06
C ALA A 32 -12.06 -12.12 0.51
N HIS A 33 -12.94 -11.13 0.70
CA HIS A 33 -12.59 -9.87 1.32
C HIS A 33 -12.11 -10.04 2.77
N MET A 34 -12.81 -10.84 3.59
CA MET A 34 -12.39 -11.11 4.96
C MET A 34 -11.01 -11.79 5.05
N VAL A 35 -10.69 -12.65 4.08
CA VAL A 35 -9.38 -13.31 4.02
C VAL A 35 -8.28 -12.32 3.63
N VAL A 36 -8.50 -11.52 2.59
CA VAL A 36 -7.51 -10.54 2.09
C VAL A 36 -7.18 -9.49 3.15
N PHE A 37 -8.20 -8.99 3.85
CA PHE A 37 -8.03 -7.98 4.90
C PHE A 37 -8.05 -8.55 6.32
N SER A 38 -7.79 -9.86 6.48
CA SER A 38 -7.59 -10.44 7.81
C SER A 38 -6.37 -9.83 8.48
N ARG A 39 -6.34 -9.89 9.82
CA ARG A 39 -5.18 -9.45 10.59
C ARG A 39 -3.89 -10.10 10.06
N ALA A 40 -2.82 -9.33 9.99
CA ALA A 40 -1.47 -9.80 9.70
C ALA A 40 -0.66 -9.83 11.01
N ASP A 41 -0.11 -10.99 11.35
CA ASP A 41 0.68 -11.20 12.57
C ASP A 41 2.13 -11.62 12.22
N TYR A 42 3.06 -11.48 13.17
CA TYR A 42 4.49 -11.77 12.97
C TYR A 42 4.78 -13.25 12.67
N ASP A 43 3.90 -14.18 13.03
CA ASP A 43 4.02 -15.59 12.61
C ASP A 43 3.82 -15.78 11.08
N GLN A 44 3.28 -14.75 10.41
CA GLN A 44 3.12 -14.67 8.95
C GLN A 44 4.20 -13.81 8.28
N TYR A 45 5.04 -13.12 9.08
CA TYR A 45 6.16 -12.34 8.56
C TYR A 45 7.31 -13.26 8.21
N ASP A 46 7.74 -13.21 6.97
CA ASP A 46 8.82 -14.06 6.48
C ASP A 46 10.19 -13.48 6.87
N SER A 47 10.53 -13.63 8.17
CA SER A 47 11.80 -13.19 8.72
C SER A 47 13.01 -13.98 8.20
N ASP A 48 12.78 -15.07 7.49
CA ASP A 48 13.87 -15.82 6.86
C ASP A 48 14.38 -15.14 5.59
N TYR A 49 13.53 -14.34 4.93
CA TYR A 49 13.86 -13.57 3.72
C TYR A 49 13.97 -12.07 3.93
N ASN A 50 13.43 -11.53 5.01
CA ASN A 50 13.40 -10.10 5.28
C ASN A 50 14.13 -9.76 6.57
N LEU A 51 14.71 -8.56 6.62
CA LEU A 51 15.30 -8.04 7.85
C LEU A 51 14.23 -7.90 8.92
N VAL A 52 14.64 -8.11 10.16
CA VAL A 52 13.94 -7.66 11.36
C VAL A 52 14.83 -6.67 12.09
N TYR A 53 14.27 -5.84 12.96
CA TYR A 53 15.03 -4.83 13.68
C TYR A 53 16.20 -5.40 14.49
N ASP A 54 16.14 -6.69 14.87
CA ASP A 54 17.23 -7.38 15.56
C ASP A 54 18.43 -7.70 14.65
N ASP A 55 18.26 -7.66 13.34
CA ASP A 55 19.32 -7.94 12.36
C ASP A 55 20.19 -6.72 12.06
N ILE A 56 19.76 -5.50 12.42
CA ILE A 56 20.47 -4.25 12.10
C ILE A 56 21.24 -3.67 13.30
N ASP A 57 22.16 -2.76 13.02
CA ASP A 57 22.91 -2.03 14.05
C ASP A 57 21.99 -1.03 14.80
N LYS A 58 21.51 -1.45 15.96
CA LYS A 58 20.59 -0.66 16.80
C LYS A 58 21.24 0.58 17.44
N GLU A 59 22.57 0.63 17.53
CA GLU A 59 23.28 1.82 18.00
C GLU A 59 23.33 2.89 16.92
N LYS A 60 23.47 2.47 15.64
CA LYS A 60 23.42 3.37 14.49
C LYS A 60 21.98 3.79 14.14
N TYR A 61 21.02 2.88 14.28
CA TYR A 61 19.62 3.10 13.93
C TYR A 61 18.68 2.89 15.13
N PRO A 62 18.85 3.71 16.20
CA PRO A 62 17.96 3.61 17.34
C PRO A 62 16.53 3.98 16.94
N ARG A 63 15.54 3.22 17.44
CA ARG A 63 14.13 3.52 17.18
C ARG A 63 13.31 3.64 18.45
N GLU A 64 12.34 4.53 18.43
CA GLU A 64 11.29 4.71 19.44
C GLU A 64 9.97 4.19 18.86
N GLN A 65 9.23 3.42 19.65
CA GLN A 65 7.88 3.04 19.28
C GLN A 65 6.89 4.11 19.76
N LEU A 66 6.12 4.65 18.83
CA LEU A 66 5.00 5.55 19.08
C LEU A 66 3.70 4.75 19.04
N ILE A 67 2.74 5.12 19.88
CA ILE A 67 1.37 4.59 19.83
C ILE A 67 0.45 5.73 19.47
N VAL A 68 -0.26 5.60 18.35
CA VAL A 68 -1.11 6.63 17.76
C VAL A 68 -2.54 6.12 17.68
N GLN A 69 -3.51 6.94 18.10
CA GLN A 69 -4.94 6.59 18.03
C GLN A 69 -5.45 6.81 16.61
N SER A 70 -5.86 5.75 15.92
CA SER A 70 -6.55 5.80 14.63
C SER A 70 -7.97 5.24 14.77
N GLY A 71 -8.94 6.13 14.85
CA GLY A 71 -10.34 5.77 15.14
C GLY A 71 -10.47 4.97 16.43
N GLU A 72 -10.90 3.70 16.36
CA GLU A 72 -11.06 2.82 17.52
C GLU A 72 -9.80 1.99 17.82
N ASN A 73 -8.74 2.13 17.04
CA ASN A 73 -7.54 1.30 17.14
C ASN A 73 -6.32 2.14 17.53
N ASP A 74 -5.38 1.49 18.20
CA ASP A 74 -4.05 2.01 18.43
C ASP A 74 -3.13 1.45 17.35
N ILE A 75 -2.54 2.31 16.53
CA ILE A 75 -1.49 1.93 15.58
C ILE A 75 -0.12 2.18 16.18
N SER A 76 0.82 1.31 15.85
CA SER A 76 2.23 1.46 16.21
C SER A 76 2.98 2.12 15.06
N ALA A 77 3.79 3.13 15.38
CA ALA A 77 4.75 3.72 14.46
C ALA A 77 6.15 3.68 15.08
N PHE A 78 7.18 3.54 14.26
CA PHE A 78 8.56 3.39 14.67
C PHE A 78 9.38 4.55 14.14
N LEU A 79 9.82 5.40 15.08
CA LEU A 79 10.51 6.65 14.80
C LEU A 79 12.03 6.45 14.93
N TYR A 80 12.75 6.82 13.91
CA TYR A 80 14.21 6.88 13.81
C TYR A 80 14.63 8.35 13.73
N MET A 81 15.00 8.94 14.88
CA MET A 81 15.38 10.34 14.95
C MET A 81 16.83 10.56 14.54
N VAL A 82 17.04 11.56 13.69
CA VAL A 82 18.37 12.07 13.30
C VAL A 82 18.56 13.45 13.91
N GLN A 83 19.73 13.69 14.50
CA GLN A 83 20.04 15.02 15.01
C GLN A 83 20.23 16.01 13.85
N ASP A 84 19.65 17.19 13.95
CA ASP A 84 19.68 18.23 12.91
C ASP A 84 19.20 17.70 11.55
N ALA A 85 18.11 16.89 11.56
CA ALA A 85 17.55 16.28 10.39
C ALA A 85 17.11 17.30 9.32
N LYS A 86 17.26 16.95 8.05
CA LYS A 86 16.77 17.75 6.89
C LYS A 86 15.25 17.86 6.87
N GLY A 87 14.55 16.87 7.40
CA GLY A 87 13.10 16.73 7.43
C GLY A 87 12.69 15.39 8.03
N LEU A 88 11.40 15.13 8.07
CA LEU A 88 10.82 13.85 8.47
C LEU A 88 10.25 13.14 7.24
N ILE A 89 10.60 11.87 7.04
CA ILE A 89 9.97 11.02 6.03
C ILE A 89 9.02 10.05 6.73
N VAL A 90 7.72 10.15 6.41
CA VAL A 90 6.72 9.14 6.78
C VAL A 90 6.75 8.04 5.73
N VAL A 91 7.11 6.82 6.13
CA VAL A 91 7.18 5.65 5.27
C VAL A 91 5.92 4.83 5.43
N ALA A 92 5.18 4.67 4.34
CA ALA A 92 3.94 3.92 4.24
C ALA A 92 4.18 2.55 3.58
N PRO A 93 4.09 1.43 4.35
CA PRO A 93 4.29 0.08 3.83
C PRO A 93 3.22 -0.36 2.84
N GLY A 94 3.49 -1.45 2.12
CA GLY A 94 2.53 -2.12 1.25
C GLY A 94 1.46 -2.91 2.02
N HIS A 95 0.59 -3.59 1.26
CA HIS A 95 -0.48 -4.40 1.83
C HIS A 95 0.09 -5.60 2.62
N ARG A 96 -0.23 -5.69 3.90
CA ARG A 96 0.25 -6.71 4.86
C ARG A 96 1.76 -6.68 5.10
N ASP A 97 2.43 -5.59 4.75
CA ASP A 97 3.84 -5.39 5.10
C ASP A 97 3.96 -4.90 6.54
N ALA A 98 4.95 -5.43 7.27
CA ALA A 98 5.39 -4.89 8.55
C ALA A 98 6.27 -3.66 8.33
N ASN A 99 6.40 -2.79 9.32
CA ASN A 99 7.38 -1.70 9.30
C ASN A 99 8.81 -2.23 9.02
N ASP A 100 9.17 -3.40 9.56
CA ASP A 100 10.50 -4.00 9.40
C ASP A 100 10.83 -4.36 7.94
N ILE A 101 9.85 -4.58 7.06
CA ILE A 101 10.12 -4.83 5.63
C ILE A 101 10.70 -3.60 4.93
N LYS A 102 10.52 -2.41 5.53
CA LYS A 102 11.03 -1.12 5.04
C LYS A 102 12.38 -0.73 5.64
N LEU A 103 13.05 -1.63 6.37
CA LEU A 103 14.34 -1.35 6.99
C LEU A 103 15.46 -1.00 5.99
N TYR A 104 15.35 -1.46 4.75
CA TYR A 104 16.29 -1.08 3.69
C TYR A 104 16.13 0.40 3.32
N GLU A 105 14.91 0.83 3.01
CA GLU A 105 14.59 2.22 2.67
C GLU A 105 14.79 3.14 3.90
N ILE A 106 14.36 2.71 5.08
CA ILE A 106 14.51 3.47 6.34
C ILE A 106 15.97 3.80 6.60
N ARG A 107 16.86 2.80 6.53
CA ARG A 107 18.31 3.01 6.75
C ARG A 107 18.89 3.98 5.74
N TYR A 108 18.46 3.87 4.47
CA TYR A 108 18.91 4.76 3.41
C TYR A 108 18.52 6.22 3.68
N PHE A 109 17.28 6.45 4.08
CA PHE A 109 16.78 7.79 4.42
C PHE A 109 17.46 8.36 5.67
N VAL A 110 17.68 7.54 6.71
CA VAL A 110 18.41 7.93 7.92
C VAL A 110 19.86 8.30 7.58
N ASP A 111 20.56 7.49 6.78
CA ASP A 111 21.93 7.76 6.36
C ASP A 111 22.02 9.01 5.43
N ALA A 112 20.95 9.34 4.71
CA ALA A 112 20.83 10.59 3.95
C ALA A 112 20.52 11.84 4.81
N GLY A 113 20.31 11.67 6.12
CA GLY A 113 20.11 12.76 7.08
C GLY A 113 18.64 13.15 7.33
N TYR A 114 17.69 12.27 7.05
CA TYR A 114 16.28 12.45 7.38
C TYR A 114 15.92 11.67 8.66
N SER A 115 15.09 12.25 9.51
CA SER A 115 14.34 11.45 10.48
C SER A 115 13.28 10.64 9.73
N VAL A 116 12.99 9.44 10.22
CA VAL A 116 12.04 8.54 9.54
C VAL A 116 11.04 8.00 10.53
N VAL A 117 9.76 7.95 10.16
CA VAL A 117 8.73 7.21 10.88
C VAL A 117 8.04 6.24 9.94
N CYS A 118 7.94 4.98 10.36
CA CYS A 118 7.26 3.92 9.60
C CYS A 118 6.22 3.26 10.49
N LEU A 119 5.00 3.04 9.98
CA LEU A 119 3.90 2.49 10.77
C LEU A 119 3.59 1.02 10.43
N ASP A 120 3.01 0.33 11.41
CA ASP A 120 2.19 -0.85 11.16
C ASP A 120 0.72 -0.39 11.08
N TYR A 121 0.03 -0.69 9.99
CA TYR A 121 -1.38 -0.29 9.83
C TYR A 121 -2.32 -1.00 10.81
N THR A 122 -3.52 -0.44 11.00
CA THR A 122 -4.61 -1.09 11.73
C THR A 122 -4.75 -2.57 11.34
N GLY A 123 -4.76 -3.46 12.33
CA GLY A 123 -4.85 -4.90 12.11
C GLY A 123 -3.59 -5.55 11.53
N CYS A 124 -2.45 -4.86 11.59
CA CYS A 124 -1.15 -5.39 11.21
C CYS A 124 -0.19 -5.41 12.40
N TYR A 125 0.51 -6.51 12.55
CA TYR A 125 1.66 -6.73 13.45
C TYR A 125 1.47 -6.17 14.86
N THR A 126 2.18 -5.09 15.22
CA THR A 126 2.15 -4.50 16.56
C THR A 126 0.96 -3.58 16.79
N SER A 127 0.24 -3.19 15.73
CA SER A 127 -0.97 -2.39 15.83
C SER A 127 -2.18 -3.20 16.29
N SER A 128 -3.14 -2.55 16.93
CA SER A 128 -4.40 -3.18 17.33
C SER A 128 -5.36 -3.36 16.14
N GLY A 129 -6.48 -4.03 16.38
CA GLY A 129 -7.49 -4.33 15.36
C GLY A 129 -7.51 -5.79 14.94
N ASN A 130 -8.70 -6.30 14.62
CA ASN A 130 -8.91 -7.71 14.23
C ASN A 130 -8.82 -7.92 12.71
N SER A 131 -8.67 -6.86 11.94
CA SER A 131 -8.51 -6.85 10.48
C SER A 131 -7.97 -5.51 10.02
N MET A 132 -7.43 -5.47 8.79
CA MET A 132 -6.99 -4.24 8.12
C MET A 132 -8.14 -3.34 7.69
N LYS A 133 -9.40 -3.77 7.83
CA LYS A 133 -10.64 -3.08 7.47
C LYS A 133 -10.83 -2.77 5.98
N GLY A 134 -9.79 -2.64 5.19
CA GLY A 134 -9.80 -2.34 3.75
C GLY A 134 -8.66 -1.40 3.36
N TYR A 135 -8.56 -1.06 2.07
CA TYR A 135 -7.51 -0.17 1.59
C TYR A 135 -7.63 1.27 2.13
N SER A 136 -8.83 1.82 2.22
CA SER A 136 -9.05 3.19 2.73
C SER A 136 -8.61 3.37 4.18
N GLN A 137 -8.59 2.30 4.99
CA GLN A 137 -8.09 2.40 6.36
C GLN A 137 -6.62 2.84 6.42
N SER A 138 -5.80 2.47 5.41
CA SER A 138 -4.39 2.91 5.38
C SER A 138 -4.25 4.43 5.25
N VAL A 139 -5.19 5.10 4.60
CA VAL A 139 -5.21 6.56 4.50
C VAL A 139 -5.52 7.17 5.86
N TYR A 140 -6.57 6.69 6.56
CA TYR A 140 -6.92 7.17 7.89
C TYR A 140 -5.86 6.88 8.96
N ASP A 141 -5.07 5.81 8.79
CA ASP A 141 -3.96 5.52 9.68
C ASP A 141 -2.79 6.50 9.47
N ILE A 142 -2.56 6.96 8.22
CA ILE A 142 -1.57 7.99 7.91
C ILE A 142 -2.05 9.35 8.40
N ASP A 143 -3.31 9.72 8.17
CA ASP A 143 -3.95 10.94 8.66
C ASP A 143 -3.78 11.06 10.19
N ALA A 144 -4.13 9.99 10.93
CA ALA A 144 -3.94 9.96 12.38
C ALA A 144 -2.46 10.08 12.82
N LEU A 145 -1.53 9.49 12.06
CA LEU A 145 -0.10 9.62 12.32
C LEU A 145 0.40 11.04 12.06
N LEU A 146 -0.10 11.71 11.03
CA LEU A 146 0.24 13.09 10.70
C LEU A 146 -0.33 14.05 11.75
N ASP A 147 -1.57 13.86 12.21
CA ASP A 147 -2.15 14.60 13.35
C ASP A 147 -1.25 14.49 14.59
N TYR A 148 -0.75 13.27 14.87
CA TYR A 148 0.16 13.05 15.99
C TYR A 148 1.49 13.78 15.80
N ILE A 149 2.08 13.72 14.60
CA ILE A 149 3.35 14.37 14.27
C ILE A 149 3.23 15.89 14.38
N GLU A 150 2.16 16.49 13.86
CA GLU A 150 1.93 17.93 13.91
C GLU A 150 1.68 18.46 15.32
N ALA A 151 1.18 17.60 16.22
CA ALA A 151 0.98 17.92 17.63
C ALA A 151 2.24 17.76 18.50
N ASP A 152 3.32 17.14 18.00
CA ASP A 152 4.52 16.85 18.75
C ASP A 152 5.62 17.91 18.49
N GLU A 153 6.01 18.65 19.53
CA GLU A 153 7.04 19.71 19.47
C GLU A 153 8.38 19.25 18.87
N ARG A 154 8.66 17.93 18.86
CA ARG A 154 9.89 17.38 18.26
C ARG A 154 9.98 17.61 16.76
N PHE A 155 8.84 17.77 16.09
CA PHE A 155 8.75 17.93 14.63
C PHE A 155 8.43 19.38 14.23
N GLU A 156 8.32 20.31 15.19
CA GLU A 156 8.03 21.72 14.89
C GLU A 156 9.04 22.28 13.87
N ASN A 157 8.52 22.87 12.80
CA ASN A 157 9.28 23.44 11.66
C ASN A 157 10.10 22.40 10.85
N MET A 158 9.88 21.09 11.03
CA MET A 158 10.52 20.06 10.24
C MET A 158 9.67 19.77 8.98
N PRO A 159 10.21 19.90 7.75
CA PRO A 159 9.47 19.54 6.56
C PRO A 159 9.04 18.06 6.60
N ILE A 160 7.76 17.79 6.37
CA ILE A 160 7.20 16.43 6.35
C ILE A 160 7.11 15.97 4.91
N CYS A 161 7.79 14.86 4.61
CA CYS A 161 7.75 14.18 3.32
C CYS A 161 7.08 12.82 3.48
N LEU A 162 6.37 12.38 2.42
CA LEU A 162 5.74 11.06 2.42
C LEU A 162 6.41 10.15 1.38
N PHE A 163 6.67 8.92 1.75
CA PHE A 163 7.13 7.86 0.86
C PHE A 163 6.20 6.65 0.99
N GLY A 164 5.67 6.16 -0.12
CA GLY A 164 4.82 4.97 -0.13
C GLY A 164 5.11 4.05 -1.30
N HIS A 165 5.01 2.74 -1.06
CA HIS A 165 5.08 1.72 -2.09
C HIS A 165 3.79 0.90 -2.12
N SER A 166 3.28 0.58 -3.31
CA SER A 166 2.08 -0.24 -3.51
C SER A 166 0.85 0.36 -2.80
N MET A 167 0.25 -0.33 -1.82
CA MET A 167 -0.83 0.23 -0.99
C MET A 167 -0.39 1.52 -0.27
N GLY A 168 0.86 1.59 0.17
CA GLY A 168 1.41 2.80 0.78
C GLY A 168 1.45 3.97 -0.19
N ALA A 169 1.77 3.74 -1.47
CA ALA A 169 1.76 4.78 -2.50
C ALA A 169 0.34 5.33 -2.76
N TYR A 170 -0.67 4.45 -2.76
CA TYR A 170 -2.06 4.87 -2.76
C TYR A 170 -2.36 5.74 -1.53
N ALA A 171 -1.99 5.25 -0.34
CA ALA A 171 -2.35 5.89 0.91
C ALA A 171 -1.74 7.29 1.05
N VAL A 172 -0.44 7.48 0.74
CA VAL A 172 0.23 8.79 0.82
C VAL A 172 -0.29 9.80 -0.20
N CYS A 173 -0.81 9.32 -1.35
CA CYS A 173 -1.41 10.22 -2.33
C CYS A 173 -2.86 10.57 -1.99
N ALA A 174 -3.67 9.59 -1.55
CA ALA A 174 -5.06 9.80 -1.20
C ALA A 174 -5.20 10.66 0.06
N GLU A 175 -4.23 10.55 0.97
CA GLU A 175 -4.11 11.35 2.18
C GLU A 175 -4.02 12.86 1.89
N LEU A 176 -3.46 13.28 0.76
CA LEU A 176 -3.38 14.69 0.35
C LEU A 176 -4.74 15.40 0.22
N GLN A 177 -5.86 14.69 0.33
CA GLN A 177 -7.19 15.29 0.44
C GLN A 177 -7.51 15.83 1.83
N PHE A 178 -6.67 15.50 2.84
CA PHE A 178 -6.78 16.01 4.21
C PHE A 178 -5.88 17.25 4.37
N ASP A 179 -6.04 17.97 5.46
CA ASP A 179 -5.41 19.29 5.66
C ASP A 179 -4.14 19.13 6.53
N HIS A 180 -3.06 18.63 5.92
CA HIS A 180 -1.74 18.51 6.54
C HIS A 180 -0.67 19.29 5.76
N ASP A 181 0.34 19.78 6.47
CA ASP A 181 1.46 20.55 5.87
C ASP A 181 2.54 19.61 5.32
N ILE A 182 2.24 18.99 4.17
CA ILE A 182 3.14 18.08 3.48
C ILE A 182 4.04 18.83 2.50
N ALA A 183 5.34 18.60 2.61
CA ALA A 183 6.33 19.22 1.73
C ALA A 183 6.45 18.52 0.37
N LYS A 184 6.56 17.20 0.36
CA LYS A 184 6.75 16.39 -0.86
C LYS A 184 6.24 14.97 -0.70
N VAL A 185 5.90 14.33 -1.82
CA VAL A 185 5.41 12.94 -1.84
C VAL A 185 6.14 12.12 -2.91
N VAL A 186 6.56 10.91 -2.56
CA VAL A 186 7.02 9.86 -3.48
C VAL A 186 6.06 8.69 -3.42
N ALA A 187 5.46 8.35 -4.56
CA ALA A 187 4.49 7.26 -4.71
C ALA A 187 5.01 6.22 -5.72
N ALA A 188 5.43 5.06 -5.23
CA ALA A 188 6.01 4.00 -6.04
C ALA A 188 5.01 2.85 -6.24
N SER A 189 4.68 2.52 -7.49
CA SER A 189 3.80 1.40 -7.89
C SER A 189 2.41 1.41 -7.21
N GLY A 190 1.75 2.59 -7.14
CA GLY A 190 0.47 2.76 -6.47
C GLY A 190 -0.77 2.57 -7.38
N PHE A 191 -1.90 2.22 -6.77
CA PHE A 191 -3.22 2.24 -7.41
C PHE A 191 -3.99 3.52 -7.06
N ASP A 192 -5.13 3.77 -7.73
CA ASP A 192 -5.88 5.02 -7.54
C ASP A 192 -6.97 4.91 -6.47
N THR A 193 -7.91 3.96 -6.60
CA THR A 193 -9.01 3.83 -5.63
C THR A 193 -9.12 2.42 -5.04
N PRO A 194 -9.66 2.29 -3.81
CA PRO A 194 -9.95 0.99 -3.20
C PRO A 194 -10.84 0.10 -4.06
N GLU A 195 -11.90 0.68 -4.68
CA GLU A 195 -12.81 -0.09 -5.53
C GLU A 195 -12.08 -0.66 -6.74
N GLU A 196 -11.30 0.17 -7.45
CA GLU A 196 -10.58 -0.26 -8.64
C GLU A 196 -9.58 -1.38 -8.32
N GLN A 197 -8.79 -1.21 -7.26
CA GLN A 197 -7.82 -2.20 -6.83
C GLN A 197 -8.50 -3.52 -6.45
N TRP A 198 -9.63 -3.47 -5.77
CA TRP A 198 -10.39 -4.65 -5.41
C TRP A 198 -11.01 -5.32 -6.64
N GLN A 199 -11.60 -4.54 -7.56
CA GLN A 199 -12.13 -5.04 -8.83
C GLN A 199 -11.04 -5.72 -9.67
N TYR A 200 -9.85 -5.12 -9.74
CA TYR A 200 -8.70 -5.70 -10.42
C TYR A 200 -8.30 -7.05 -9.81
N SER A 201 -8.18 -7.10 -8.48
CA SER A 201 -7.84 -8.34 -7.76
C SER A 201 -8.85 -9.45 -8.01
N ILE A 202 -10.14 -9.17 -7.88
CA ILE A 202 -11.20 -10.15 -8.16
C ILE A 202 -11.16 -10.62 -9.62
N LYS A 203 -10.95 -9.72 -10.58
CA LYS A 203 -10.81 -10.07 -12.00
C LYS A 203 -9.64 -11.02 -12.22
N ARG A 204 -8.48 -10.76 -11.60
CA ARG A 204 -7.29 -11.60 -11.71
C ARG A 204 -7.52 -13.02 -11.21
N TYR A 205 -8.20 -13.18 -10.06
CA TYR A 205 -8.47 -14.50 -9.47
C TYR A 205 -9.61 -15.25 -10.12
N THR A 206 -10.62 -14.56 -10.66
CA THR A 206 -11.84 -15.20 -11.20
C THR A 206 -11.83 -15.35 -12.73
N GLY A 207 -10.92 -14.63 -13.42
CA GLY A 207 -10.73 -14.74 -14.86
C GLY A 207 -12.03 -14.59 -15.66
N ILE A 208 -12.38 -15.61 -16.44
CA ILE A 208 -13.58 -15.62 -17.30
C ILE A 208 -14.89 -15.51 -16.53
N PHE A 209 -14.93 -15.80 -15.24
CA PHE A 209 -16.12 -15.68 -14.40
C PHE A 209 -16.35 -14.27 -13.86
N TYR A 210 -15.37 -13.36 -14.01
CA TYR A 210 -15.47 -11.99 -13.52
C TYR A 210 -16.76 -11.26 -13.90
N PRO A 211 -17.28 -11.32 -15.13
CA PRO A 211 -18.52 -10.62 -15.50
C PRO A 211 -19.76 -11.05 -14.67
N ILE A 212 -19.76 -12.29 -14.20
CA ILE A 212 -20.83 -12.81 -13.33
C ILE A 212 -20.65 -12.34 -11.89
N ILE A 213 -19.41 -12.24 -11.43
CA ILE A 213 -19.07 -11.90 -10.05
C ILE A 213 -19.10 -10.39 -9.81
N LYS A 214 -18.73 -9.58 -10.82
CA LYS A 214 -18.62 -8.12 -10.76
C LYS A 214 -19.81 -7.43 -10.07
N PRO A 215 -21.09 -7.67 -10.43
CA PRO A 215 -22.21 -6.97 -9.81
C PRO A 215 -22.37 -7.29 -8.32
N PHE A 216 -22.00 -8.49 -7.87
CA PHE A 216 -22.02 -8.86 -6.46
C PHE A 216 -20.86 -8.22 -5.70
N ASN A 217 -19.72 -8.11 -6.37
CA ASN A 217 -18.54 -7.45 -5.83
C ASN A 217 -18.79 -5.95 -5.65
N SER A 218 -19.31 -5.26 -6.66
CA SER A 218 -19.66 -3.83 -6.55
C SER A 218 -20.70 -3.61 -5.44
N LEU A 219 -21.75 -4.43 -5.37
CA LEU A 219 -22.75 -4.33 -4.31
C LEU A 219 -22.13 -4.53 -2.91
N PHE A 220 -21.21 -5.50 -2.78
CA PHE A 220 -20.52 -5.73 -1.51
C PHE A 220 -19.67 -4.52 -1.08
N ILE A 221 -18.89 -3.97 -2.01
CA ILE A 221 -18.04 -2.80 -1.79
C ILE A 221 -18.89 -1.58 -1.41
N ASP A 222 -19.97 -1.30 -2.16
CA ASP A 222 -20.90 -0.21 -1.86
C ASP A 222 -21.50 -0.33 -0.45
N LEU A 223 -21.92 -1.53 -0.05
CA LEU A 223 -22.54 -1.75 1.26
C LEU A 223 -21.52 -1.67 2.42
N LYS A 224 -20.26 -2.04 2.15
CA LYS A 224 -19.23 -2.11 3.18
C LYS A 224 -18.53 -0.78 3.40
N TYR A 225 -18.20 -0.06 2.34
CA TYR A 225 -17.33 1.10 2.37
C TYR A 225 -18.04 2.43 2.07
N GLY A 226 -19.23 2.38 1.44
CA GLY A 226 -19.89 3.63 1.02
C GLY A 226 -18.95 4.47 0.16
N ASP A 227 -18.75 5.74 0.55
CA ASP A 227 -17.92 6.70 -0.19
C ASP A 227 -16.41 6.42 -0.05
N ASP A 228 -15.97 5.73 1.01
CA ASP A 228 -14.54 5.40 1.23
C ASP A 228 -13.94 4.54 0.12
N LYS A 229 -14.77 3.82 -0.63
CA LYS A 229 -14.34 3.03 -1.80
C LYS A 229 -13.78 3.88 -2.93
N ASP A 230 -14.21 5.14 -3.01
CA ASP A 230 -13.88 6.10 -4.07
C ASP A 230 -12.77 7.08 -3.66
N LEU A 231 -12.21 6.95 -2.42
CA LEU A 231 -11.10 7.77 -1.95
C LEU A 231 -9.89 7.60 -2.89
N SER A 232 -9.57 8.66 -3.66
CA SER A 232 -8.71 8.59 -4.83
C SER A 232 -7.34 9.21 -4.59
N ALA A 233 -6.28 8.48 -4.96
CA ALA A 233 -4.91 9.00 -4.98
C ALA A 233 -4.75 10.13 -6.01
N VAL A 234 -5.40 10.02 -7.16
CA VAL A 234 -5.37 11.05 -8.22
C VAL A 234 -6.06 12.33 -7.75
N ASP A 235 -7.18 12.24 -7.05
CA ASP A 235 -7.86 13.42 -6.48
C ASP A 235 -6.99 14.07 -5.40
N GLY A 236 -6.29 13.27 -4.58
CA GLY A 236 -5.33 13.79 -3.61
C GLY A 236 -4.18 14.54 -4.28
N ILE A 237 -3.55 13.98 -5.31
CA ILE A 237 -2.50 14.67 -6.09
C ILE A 237 -3.05 15.97 -6.72
N ASN A 238 -4.29 15.97 -7.17
CA ASN A 238 -4.93 17.12 -7.80
C ASN A 238 -5.37 18.21 -6.79
N SER A 239 -5.52 17.86 -5.52
CA SER A 239 -5.93 18.81 -4.47
C SER A 239 -4.81 19.74 -4.02
N VAL A 240 -3.55 19.42 -4.33
CA VAL A 240 -2.35 20.12 -3.87
C VAL A 240 -1.49 20.65 -5.01
N LEU A 241 -0.55 21.55 -4.68
CA LEU A 241 0.48 22.06 -5.60
C LEU A 241 1.90 21.68 -5.16
N ILE A 242 2.05 20.82 -4.16
CA ILE A 242 3.36 20.34 -3.71
C ILE A 242 3.98 19.41 -4.76
N PRO A 243 5.32 19.24 -4.75
CA PRO A 243 5.98 18.27 -5.61
C PRO A 243 5.53 16.83 -5.29
N VAL A 244 5.17 16.06 -6.32
CA VAL A 244 4.83 14.65 -6.23
C VAL A 244 5.64 13.87 -7.27
N LEU A 245 6.35 12.83 -6.85
CA LEU A 245 7.07 11.91 -7.73
C LEU A 245 6.29 10.59 -7.80
N VAL A 246 5.80 10.24 -8.99
CA VAL A 246 5.14 8.96 -9.26
C VAL A 246 6.10 8.05 -10.00
N ILE A 247 6.46 6.93 -9.38
CA ILE A 247 7.32 5.89 -9.96
C ILE A 247 6.45 4.70 -10.33
N SER A 248 6.62 4.15 -11.52
CA SER A 248 5.93 2.94 -11.99
C SER A 248 6.89 2.02 -12.71
N ALA A 249 6.73 0.72 -12.52
CA ALA A 249 7.32 -0.30 -13.35
C ALA A 249 6.54 -0.46 -14.66
N GLU A 250 7.22 -0.85 -15.76
CA GLU A 250 6.57 -1.08 -17.05
C GLU A 250 5.79 -2.41 -17.09
N GLU A 251 6.32 -3.44 -16.45
CA GLU A 251 5.78 -4.81 -16.43
C GLU A 251 5.33 -5.25 -15.04
N ASP A 252 4.67 -4.36 -14.31
CA ASP A 252 4.15 -4.68 -12.98
C ASP A 252 3.07 -5.76 -13.06
N LEU A 253 3.42 -6.96 -12.63
CA LEU A 253 2.51 -8.11 -12.66
C LEU A 253 1.31 -7.97 -11.70
N PHE A 254 1.37 -7.07 -10.71
CA PHE A 254 0.23 -6.78 -9.85
C PHE A 254 -0.89 -6.08 -10.60
N TYR A 255 -0.55 -5.24 -11.58
CA TYR A 255 -1.51 -4.46 -12.37
C TYR A 255 -1.64 -4.96 -13.82
N GLY A 256 -0.74 -5.85 -14.23
CA GLY A 256 -0.65 -6.34 -15.61
C GLY A 256 -0.11 -5.30 -16.58
N GLY A 257 0.77 -4.44 -16.09
CA GLY A 257 1.40 -3.31 -16.78
C GLY A 257 1.73 -2.20 -15.80
N LYS A 258 1.69 -0.96 -16.22
CA LYS A 258 2.00 0.20 -15.38
C LYS A 258 1.01 0.36 -14.22
N SER A 259 1.46 1.05 -13.17
CA SER A 259 0.60 1.33 -12.01
C SER A 259 -0.56 2.26 -12.37
N PRO A 260 -1.75 2.09 -11.76
CA PRO A 260 -2.93 2.90 -12.09
C PRO A 260 -2.76 4.40 -11.90
N ILE A 261 -1.99 4.87 -10.91
CA ILE A 261 -1.68 6.31 -10.76
C ILE A 261 -0.87 6.79 -11.96
N TYR A 262 0.15 6.04 -12.39
CA TYR A 262 0.98 6.41 -13.54
C TYR A 262 0.18 6.47 -14.84
N ASP A 263 -0.71 5.51 -15.08
CA ASP A 263 -1.55 5.47 -16.30
C ASP A 263 -2.52 6.66 -16.37
N ARG A 264 -2.75 7.35 -15.25
CA ARG A 264 -3.62 8.54 -15.15
C ARG A 264 -2.90 9.88 -15.28
N GLN A 265 -1.63 9.91 -15.69
CA GLN A 265 -0.87 11.15 -15.87
C GLN A 265 -1.59 12.21 -16.74
N ASN A 266 -2.48 11.79 -17.64
CA ASN A 266 -3.26 12.69 -18.50
C ASN A 266 -4.43 13.38 -17.80
N VAL A 267 -4.82 12.95 -16.60
CA VAL A 267 -5.88 13.57 -15.76
C VAL A 267 -5.32 14.15 -14.46
N ILE A 268 -4.05 13.93 -14.17
CA ILE A 268 -3.37 14.60 -13.07
C ILE A 268 -3.06 16.04 -13.49
N MET A 269 -3.60 16.99 -12.73
CA MET A 269 -3.54 18.43 -13.02
C MET A 269 -2.49 19.17 -12.19
N ASN A 270 -1.90 18.54 -11.16
CA ASN A 270 -0.82 19.12 -10.38
C ASN A 270 0.41 19.33 -11.28
N PRO A 271 0.84 20.60 -11.56
CA PRO A 271 1.95 20.87 -12.48
C PRO A 271 3.31 20.47 -11.92
N ASN A 272 3.40 20.20 -10.62
CA ASN A 272 4.62 19.77 -9.95
C ASN A 272 4.66 18.24 -9.76
N CYS A 273 3.75 17.50 -10.40
CA CYS A 273 3.79 16.05 -10.43
C CYS A 273 4.75 15.56 -11.54
N THR A 274 5.73 14.75 -11.16
CA THR A 274 6.72 14.14 -12.06
C THR A 274 6.48 12.64 -12.13
N PHE A 275 6.68 12.06 -13.33
CA PHE A 275 6.46 10.64 -13.59
C PHE A 275 7.76 9.98 -14.05
N VAL A 276 8.12 8.88 -13.43
CA VAL A 276 9.28 8.05 -13.82
C VAL A 276 8.79 6.65 -14.11
N LEU A 277 9.19 6.13 -15.27
CA LEU A 277 8.94 4.75 -15.69
C LEU A 277 10.22 3.93 -15.53
N MET A 278 10.14 2.87 -14.78
CA MET A 278 11.18 1.86 -14.65
C MET A 278 10.94 0.79 -15.71
N ASP A 279 11.73 0.85 -16.81
CA ASP A 279 11.59 0.03 -18.01
C ASP A 279 12.82 -0.83 -18.32
N GLU A 280 13.83 -0.82 -17.45
CA GLU A 280 15.01 -1.65 -17.59
C GLU A 280 14.69 -3.14 -17.42
N GLU A 281 15.17 -3.98 -18.30
CA GLU A 281 14.94 -5.43 -18.27
C GLU A 281 15.37 -6.02 -16.91
N ASN A 282 14.52 -6.85 -16.30
CA ASN A 282 14.62 -7.42 -14.97
C ASN A 282 14.42 -6.42 -13.79
N HIS A 283 14.38 -5.12 -14.03
CA HIS A 283 14.11 -4.06 -13.06
C HIS A 283 12.78 -3.33 -13.32
N ASN A 284 11.85 -3.97 -14.00
CA ASN A 284 10.56 -3.39 -14.44
C ASN A 284 9.33 -4.06 -13.83
N GLY A 285 9.51 -4.84 -12.76
CA GLY A 285 8.45 -5.46 -11.95
C GLY A 285 8.02 -4.61 -10.75
N HIS A 286 7.07 -5.10 -9.95
CA HIS A 286 6.41 -4.33 -8.87
C HIS A 286 7.36 -3.74 -7.82
N TYR A 287 8.49 -4.41 -7.55
CA TYR A 287 9.49 -4.02 -6.56
C TYR A 287 10.92 -4.13 -7.09
N ASP A 288 11.12 -4.82 -8.22
CA ASP A 288 12.44 -5.25 -8.70
C ASP A 288 13.35 -4.06 -9.02
N TYR A 289 12.78 -2.92 -9.41
CA TYR A 289 13.54 -1.69 -9.69
C TYR A 289 14.23 -1.08 -8.45
N PHE A 290 13.83 -1.50 -7.24
CA PHE A 290 14.55 -1.13 -6.03
C PHE A 290 15.80 -1.97 -5.78
N LEU A 291 15.96 -3.11 -6.48
CA LEU A 291 16.97 -4.10 -6.19
C LEU A 291 18.16 -3.98 -7.18
N THR A 292 19.37 -4.33 -6.71
CA THR A 292 20.53 -4.45 -7.59
C THR A 292 20.46 -5.72 -8.44
N ASP A 293 21.20 -5.77 -9.57
CA ASP A 293 21.41 -7.01 -10.33
C ASP A 293 21.91 -8.14 -9.43
N ALA A 294 22.84 -7.83 -8.52
CA ALA A 294 23.40 -8.79 -7.59
C ALA A 294 22.34 -9.38 -6.65
N ALA A 295 21.40 -8.57 -6.18
CA ALA A 295 20.28 -9.03 -5.35
C ALA A 295 19.35 -9.96 -6.15
N LEU A 296 18.99 -9.59 -7.37
CA LEU A 296 18.13 -10.40 -8.24
C LEU A 296 18.77 -11.73 -8.62
N GLU A 297 20.05 -11.73 -9.00
CA GLU A 297 20.81 -12.96 -9.28
C GLU A 297 20.94 -13.83 -8.03
N TYR A 298 21.28 -13.23 -6.88
CA TYR A 298 21.38 -13.96 -5.61
C TYR A 298 20.04 -14.60 -5.20
N ALA A 299 18.94 -13.89 -5.33
CA ALA A 299 17.60 -14.39 -5.02
C ALA A 299 17.20 -15.57 -5.94
N ALA A 300 17.55 -15.50 -7.23
CA ALA A 300 17.29 -16.58 -8.17
C ALA A 300 18.08 -17.85 -7.83
N ASP A 301 19.35 -17.70 -7.41
CA ASP A 301 20.24 -18.81 -7.07
C ASP A 301 19.99 -19.38 -5.65
N ASN A 302 19.42 -18.57 -4.75
CA ASN A 302 19.18 -18.95 -3.35
C ASN A 302 17.69 -18.79 -2.97
N PRO A 303 16.80 -19.59 -3.58
CA PRO A 303 15.35 -19.45 -3.35
C PRO A 303 14.88 -19.99 -1.99
N ILE A 304 15.78 -20.59 -1.18
CA ILE A 304 15.42 -21.25 0.09
C ILE A 304 16.43 -20.86 1.18
N PRO A 305 15.97 -20.43 2.36
CA PRO A 305 16.84 -20.14 3.50
C PRO A 305 17.73 -21.33 3.93
N PRO A 306 18.92 -21.09 4.53
CA PRO A 306 19.39 -19.78 5.00
C PRO A 306 19.97 -18.92 3.86
N ILE A 307 19.64 -17.64 3.87
CA ILE A 307 20.10 -16.64 2.89
C ILE A 307 20.82 -15.48 3.58
N ASP A 308 21.63 -14.76 2.83
CA ASP A 308 22.11 -13.44 3.22
C ASP A 308 21.00 -12.42 2.90
N LYS A 309 20.29 -11.97 3.93
CA LYS A 309 19.15 -11.05 3.80
C LYS A 309 19.56 -9.68 3.25
N GLU A 310 20.76 -9.18 3.62
CA GLU A 310 21.27 -7.91 3.12
C GLU A 310 21.48 -7.96 1.60
N LEU A 311 22.12 -9.03 1.11
CA LEU A 311 22.32 -9.21 -0.32
C LEU A 311 21.02 -9.53 -1.06
N TYR A 312 20.13 -10.33 -0.44
CA TYR A 312 18.84 -10.73 -1.04
C TYR A 312 17.94 -9.55 -1.38
N ARG A 313 18.07 -8.45 -0.64
CA ARG A 313 17.29 -7.21 -0.80
C ARG A 313 18.16 -5.97 -0.94
N GLU A 314 19.39 -6.12 -1.42
CA GLU A 314 20.27 -4.97 -1.64
C GLU A 314 19.62 -3.99 -2.61
N HIS A 315 19.49 -2.73 -2.16
CA HIS A 315 18.82 -1.69 -2.94
C HIS A 315 19.76 -1.04 -3.94
N ASP A 316 19.22 -0.76 -5.10
CA ASP A 316 19.89 0.04 -6.14
C ASP A 316 20.06 1.49 -5.65
N VAL A 317 21.31 1.90 -5.52
CA VAL A 317 21.66 3.24 -5.05
C VAL A 317 21.14 4.34 -5.99
N HIS A 318 21.03 4.08 -7.29
CA HIS A 318 20.55 5.09 -8.24
C HIS A 318 19.08 5.41 -8.06
N VAL A 319 18.26 4.38 -7.77
CA VAL A 319 16.84 4.58 -7.49
C VAL A 319 16.65 5.28 -6.15
N MET A 320 17.41 4.88 -5.15
CA MET A 320 17.32 5.51 -3.83
C MET A 320 17.88 6.93 -3.84
N ASP A 321 18.97 7.19 -4.56
CA ASP A 321 19.52 8.55 -4.75
C ASP A 321 18.53 9.46 -5.48
N MET A 322 17.86 8.98 -6.54
CA MET A 322 16.82 9.73 -7.26
C MET A 322 15.69 10.17 -6.29
N ILE A 323 15.29 9.30 -5.37
CA ILE A 323 14.27 9.62 -4.35
C ILE A 323 14.80 10.68 -3.38
N ILE A 324 16.05 10.56 -2.91
CA ILE A 324 16.68 11.54 -2.03
C ILE A 324 16.87 12.89 -2.73
N GLU A 325 17.34 12.91 -3.99
CA GLU A 325 17.48 14.13 -4.77
C GLU A 325 16.13 14.84 -4.95
N PHE A 326 15.06 14.08 -5.13
CA PHE A 326 13.71 14.64 -5.16
C PHE A 326 13.32 15.26 -3.81
N PHE A 327 13.61 14.62 -2.69
CA PHE A 327 13.33 15.17 -1.37
C PHE A 327 14.24 16.38 -1.04
N ASP A 328 15.47 16.42 -1.52
CA ASP A 328 16.44 17.52 -1.31
C ASP A 328 16.19 18.75 -2.22
N SER A 329 15.40 18.62 -3.31
CA SER A 329 15.20 19.65 -4.35
C SER A 329 14.36 20.90 -3.92
#